data_3783fd629be7693da2230c62c18c672e
#
_entry.id   3783fd629be7693da2230c62c18c672e
#
_cell.length_a   1.000
_cell.length_b   1.000
_cell.length_c   1.000
_cell.angle_alpha   90.00
_cell.angle_beta   90.00
_cell.angle_gamma   90.00
#
_symmetry.space_group_name_H-M   'P 1'
#
loop_
_entity.id
_entity.type
_entity.pdbx_description
1 polymer ?
#
loop_
_entity_poly.entity_id
_entity_poly.type
_entity_poly.pdbx_seq_one_letter_code
_entity_poly.pdbx_strand_id
1 'polypeptide(L)'
;MTANMQLTAEGCAATFDPADGGRLTSFRVGDHELLAAHGADVFHSGSFVMAPWVGRLRDARLNYGGAQYRFTANSGPHALHGLVTDRPWQVTGDGELSIELGGPWPWPCRVIQRTELGARRATFRIEVHARVDMPAAVGWHPWFVRRLARAPSSAELELDVEPGLMWANDATGLPSGELTKPAPRPWDYCFRELSADPVVRWPGELELTISSDCEDWVFYDKEDEAVCIEPWTAPPNSLNMPNPRIVTPDAPLVAIMTWTWR
;
A
#
# COMPACT_ATOMS: atom_id res chain seq x y z
N MET A 1 -7.69 -13.19 21.45
CA MET A 1 -7.87 -12.26 20.33
C MET A 1 -7.11 -11.00 20.69
N THR A 2 -6.20 -10.56 19.85
CA THR A 2 -5.48 -9.28 20.04
C THR A 2 -6.50 -8.15 19.85
N ALA A 3 -6.55 -7.20 20.80
CA ALA A 3 -7.47 -6.07 20.67
C ALA A 3 -7.03 -5.14 19.53
N ASN A 4 -7.98 -4.49 18.87
CA ASN A 4 -7.69 -3.47 17.87
C ASN A 4 -6.87 -2.33 18.48
N MET A 5 -5.90 -1.81 17.73
CA MET A 5 -5.18 -0.60 18.09
C MET A 5 -5.94 0.61 17.57
N GLN A 6 -6.20 1.58 18.43
CA GLN A 6 -6.91 2.81 18.08
C GLN A 6 -6.05 4.03 18.38
N LEU A 7 -6.02 4.95 17.42
CA LEU A 7 -5.42 6.27 17.58
C LEU A 7 -6.52 7.32 17.37
N THR A 8 -6.48 8.37 18.17
CA THR A 8 -7.42 9.49 18.07
C THR A 8 -6.68 10.80 18.14
N ALA A 9 -7.11 11.76 17.34
CA ALA A 9 -6.72 13.16 17.45
C ALA A 9 -7.96 14.04 17.22
N GLU A 10 -7.84 15.35 17.41
CA GLU A 10 -8.97 16.26 17.23
C GLU A 10 -9.61 16.07 15.85
N GLY A 11 -10.89 15.65 15.85
CA GLY A 11 -11.69 15.49 14.64
C GLY A 11 -11.33 14.28 13.76
N CYS A 12 -10.47 13.37 14.21
CA CYS A 12 -10.14 12.16 13.43
C CYS A 12 -9.81 10.95 14.32
N ALA A 13 -9.95 9.76 13.72
CA ALA A 13 -9.65 8.49 14.37
C ALA A 13 -9.16 7.45 13.35
N ALA A 14 -8.23 6.61 13.76
CA ALA A 14 -7.72 5.48 13.00
C ALA A 14 -7.83 4.20 13.82
N THR A 15 -8.30 3.10 13.21
CA THR A 15 -8.41 1.80 13.86
C THR A 15 -7.66 0.77 13.05
N PHE A 16 -6.78 0.04 13.71
CA PHE A 16 -5.99 -1.03 13.12
C PHE A 16 -6.40 -2.38 13.70
N ASP A 17 -6.43 -3.40 12.86
CA ASP A 17 -6.57 -4.80 13.26
C ASP A 17 -5.21 -5.50 13.21
N PRO A 18 -4.54 -5.70 14.36
CA PRO A 18 -3.27 -6.42 14.40
C PRO A 18 -3.39 -7.89 14.00
N ALA A 19 -4.56 -8.52 14.15
CA ALA A 19 -4.76 -9.92 13.80
C ALA A 19 -4.89 -10.15 12.29
N ASP A 20 -5.35 -9.12 11.56
CA ASP A 20 -5.51 -9.14 10.09
C ASP A 20 -4.50 -8.20 9.41
N GLY A 21 -3.25 -8.63 9.31
CA GLY A 21 -2.21 -7.92 8.55
C GLY A 21 -1.80 -6.56 9.12
N GLY A 22 -2.16 -6.23 10.36
CA GLY A 22 -1.96 -4.88 10.90
C GLY A 22 -2.73 -3.82 10.11
N ARG A 23 -3.82 -4.21 9.47
CA ARG A 23 -4.65 -3.42 8.55
C ARG A 23 -5.26 -2.20 9.25
N LEU A 24 -5.17 -1.04 8.63
CA LEU A 24 -5.99 0.11 8.96
C LEU A 24 -7.41 -0.14 8.44
N THR A 25 -8.29 -0.58 9.33
CA THR A 25 -9.67 -0.99 8.98
C THR A 25 -10.66 0.16 8.95
N SER A 26 -10.32 1.28 9.59
CA SER A 26 -11.15 2.49 9.63
C SER A 26 -10.26 3.72 9.74
N PHE A 27 -10.56 4.73 8.92
CA PHE A 27 -9.98 6.06 9.05
C PHE A 27 -11.10 7.10 8.93
N ARG A 28 -11.39 7.76 10.04
CA ARG A 28 -12.47 8.72 10.13
C ARG A 28 -11.97 10.14 10.24
N VAL A 29 -12.60 11.03 9.47
CA VAL A 29 -12.47 12.49 9.60
C VAL A 29 -13.85 13.05 9.88
N GLY A 30 -14.04 13.63 11.05
CA GLY A 30 -15.37 13.99 11.55
C GLY A 30 -16.29 12.78 11.59
N ASP A 31 -17.41 12.89 10.90
CA ASP A 31 -18.39 11.81 10.76
C ASP A 31 -18.17 10.90 9.55
N HIS A 32 -17.18 11.20 8.71
CA HIS A 32 -16.93 10.48 7.46
C HIS A 32 -15.93 9.32 7.66
N GLU A 33 -16.34 8.12 7.28
CA GLU A 33 -15.43 6.98 7.08
C GLU A 33 -14.85 7.06 5.66
N LEU A 34 -13.52 7.08 5.54
CA LEU A 34 -12.86 7.26 4.25
C LEU A 34 -12.50 5.94 3.57
N LEU A 35 -12.44 4.83 4.32
CA LEU A 35 -11.99 3.54 3.82
C LEU A 35 -13.15 2.56 3.63
N ALA A 36 -13.05 1.74 2.59
CA ALA A 36 -13.98 0.63 2.39
C ALA A 36 -13.80 -0.40 3.52
N ALA A 37 -14.88 -0.65 4.28
CA ALA A 37 -14.87 -1.55 5.44
C ALA A 37 -14.94 -3.02 5.06
N HIS A 38 -15.49 -3.35 3.88
CA HIS A 38 -15.69 -4.71 3.40
C HIS A 38 -15.36 -4.78 1.92
N GLY A 39 -14.81 -5.91 1.50
CA GLY A 39 -14.49 -6.20 0.11
C GLY A 39 -14.68 -7.68 -0.20
N ALA A 40 -14.39 -8.07 -1.44
CA ALA A 40 -14.57 -9.44 -1.93
C ALA A 40 -13.65 -10.44 -1.21
N ASP A 41 -12.50 -9.99 -0.75
CA ASP A 41 -11.48 -10.78 -0.05
C ASP A 41 -10.56 -9.87 0.79
N VAL A 42 -9.49 -10.46 1.35
CA VAL A 42 -8.51 -9.77 2.20
C VAL A 42 -7.77 -8.61 1.50
N PHE A 43 -7.86 -8.50 0.18
CA PHE A 43 -7.18 -7.45 -0.58
C PHE A 43 -8.10 -6.27 -0.94
N HIS A 44 -9.38 -6.30 -0.59
CA HIS A 44 -10.38 -5.33 -1.03
C HIS A 44 -11.00 -4.50 0.11
N SER A 45 -10.25 -4.22 1.17
CA SER A 45 -10.76 -3.38 2.27
C SER A 45 -9.67 -2.66 3.05
N GLY A 46 -10.02 -1.53 3.67
CA GLY A 46 -9.14 -0.77 4.53
C GLY A 46 -7.89 -0.22 3.83
N SER A 47 -6.80 -0.20 4.54
CA SER A 47 -5.46 0.03 4.00
C SER A 47 -4.48 -0.93 4.63
N PHE A 48 -3.73 -1.67 3.85
CA PHE A 48 -2.78 -2.66 4.33
C PHE A 48 -1.37 -2.40 3.80
N VAL A 49 -0.39 -2.90 4.55
CA VAL A 49 1.02 -2.87 4.18
C VAL A 49 1.35 -4.06 3.31
N MET A 50 2.10 -3.83 2.24
CA MET A 50 2.70 -4.84 1.39
C MET A 50 4.19 -4.93 1.67
N ALA A 51 4.68 -6.10 2.01
CA ALA A 51 6.10 -6.43 2.24
C ALA A 51 6.32 -7.95 2.15
N PRO A 52 7.48 -8.45 1.73
CA PRO A 52 8.66 -7.76 1.24
C PRO A 52 8.64 -7.50 -0.27
N TRP A 53 7.50 -7.61 -0.93
CA TRP A 53 7.26 -7.15 -2.29
C TRP A 53 5.87 -6.53 -2.42
N VAL A 54 5.72 -5.68 -3.43
CA VAL A 54 4.47 -5.02 -3.80
C VAL A 54 3.91 -5.61 -5.09
N GLY A 55 2.60 -5.58 -5.26
CA GLY A 55 1.95 -6.12 -6.44
C GLY A 55 2.24 -7.60 -6.66
N ARG A 56 2.22 -8.01 -7.93
CA ARG A 56 2.42 -9.40 -8.34
C ARG A 56 3.89 -9.74 -8.47
N LEU A 57 4.32 -10.85 -7.86
CA LEU A 57 5.61 -11.51 -8.10
C LEU A 57 5.38 -12.60 -9.15
N ARG A 58 6.04 -12.50 -10.30
CA ARG A 58 5.87 -13.37 -11.48
C ARG A 58 6.00 -14.85 -11.13
N ASP A 59 5.00 -15.64 -11.53
CA ASP A 59 4.93 -17.10 -11.36
C ASP A 59 5.18 -17.58 -9.92
N ALA A 60 4.88 -16.69 -8.95
CA ALA A 60 5.17 -16.90 -7.53
C ALA A 60 6.63 -17.30 -7.28
N ARG A 61 7.58 -16.70 -8.03
CA ARG A 61 9.01 -17.02 -7.99
C ARG A 61 9.86 -15.76 -7.83
N LEU A 62 10.90 -15.89 -7.04
CA LEU A 62 11.98 -14.90 -6.93
C LEU A 62 13.28 -15.56 -7.33
N ASN A 63 14.01 -14.96 -8.28
CA ASN A 63 15.35 -15.35 -8.64
C ASN A 63 16.34 -14.36 -8.04
N TYR A 64 17.11 -14.77 -7.04
CA TYR A 64 18.05 -13.88 -6.36
C TYR A 64 19.27 -14.65 -5.87
N GLY A 65 20.47 -14.05 -6.02
CA GLY A 65 21.72 -14.65 -5.56
C GLY A 65 22.06 -15.98 -6.23
N GLY A 66 21.61 -16.21 -7.47
CA GLY A 66 21.83 -17.46 -8.20
C GLY A 66 20.87 -18.60 -7.79
N ALA A 67 19.95 -18.36 -6.87
CA ALA A 67 18.93 -19.31 -6.42
C ALA A 67 17.53 -18.90 -6.86
N GLN A 68 16.62 -19.88 -6.93
CA GLN A 68 15.20 -19.65 -7.18
C GLN A 68 14.40 -20.02 -5.93
N TYR A 69 13.58 -19.07 -5.47
CA TYR A 69 12.66 -19.23 -4.34
C TYR A 69 11.22 -19.26 -4.85
N ARG A 70 10.38 -20.08 -4.23
CA ARG A 70 8.97 -20.26 -4.61
C ARG A 70 8.07 -19.86 -3.45
N PHE A 71 6.99 -19.16 -3.79
CA PHE A 71 5.95 -18.72 -2.85
C PHE A 71 4.60 -19.33 -3.24
N THR A 72 3.61 -19.18 -2.37
CA THR A 72 2.24 -19.57 -2.68
C THR A 72 1.63 -18.60 -3.69
N ALA A 73 1.12 -19.13 -4.80
CA ALA A 73 0.35 -18.34 -5.75
C ALA A 73 -1.05 -18.04 -5.16
N ASN A 74 -1.44 -16.78 -5.15
CA ASN A 74 -2.73 -16.28 -4.65
C ASN A 74 -3.41 -15.28 -5.59
N SER A 75 -2.85 -15.07 -6.79
CA SER A 75 -3.42 -14.25 -7.86
C SER A 75 -3.09 -14.87 -9.21
N GLY A 76 -3.92 -15.83 -9.66
CA GLY A 76 -3.60 -16.66 -10.81
C GLY A 76 -2.28 -17.41 -10.59
N PRO A 77 -1.29 -17.33 -11.52
CA PRO A 77 0.00 -17.97 -11.33
C PRO A 77 0.96 -17.18 -10.42
N HIS A 78 0.59 -15.96 -10.00
CA HIS A 78 1.47 -15.03 -9.31
C HIS A 78 1.28 -15.05 -7.79
N ALA A 79 2.31 -14.64 -7.03
CA ALA A 79 2.17 -14.28 -5.63
C ALA A 79 1.93 -12.78 -5.51
N LEU A 80 0.90 -12.37 -4.75
CA LEU A 80 0.43 -11.00 -4.66
C LEU A 80 0.69 -10.41 -3.27
N HIS A 81 1.16 -9.15 -3.25
CA HIS A 81 1.23 -8.26 -2.09
C HIS A 81 2.07 -8.72 -0.88
N GLY A 82 3.09 -9.53 -1.13
CA GLY A 82 4.04 -9.91 -0.08
C GLY A 82 3.55 -11.02 0.84
N LEU A 83 4.02 -10.98 2.10
CA LEU A 83 3.81 -12.05 3.09
C LEU A 83 3.30 -11.54 4.44
N VAL A 84 2.84 -10.29 4.52
CA VAL A 84 2.46 -9.67 5.79
C VAL A 84 0.98 -9.29 5.87
N THR A 85 0.29 -9.29 4.73
CA THR A 85 -1.04 -8.71 4.52
C THR A 85 -2.18 -9.43 5.27
N ASP A 86 -2.01 -10.72 5.53
CA ASP A 86 -2.99 -11.62 6.16
C ASP A 86 -2.45 -12.31 7.42
N ARG A 87 -1.31 -11.83 7.94
CA ARG A 87 -0.64 -12.41 9.11
C ARG A 87 -0.80 -11.52 10.33
N PRO A 88 -0.84 -12.12 11.54
CA PRO A 88 -0.93 -11.31 12.75
C PRO A 88 0.35 -10.51 13.01
N TRP A 89 0.16 -9.24 13.31
CA TRP A 89 1.18 -8.30 13.77
C TRP A 89 1.09 -8.12 15.28
N GLN A 90 2.20 -7.71 15.88
CA GLN A 90 2.28 -7.37 17.29
C GLN A 90 2.19 -5.86 17.47
N VAL A 91 1.40 -5.40 18.44
CA VAL A 91 1.43 -4.02 18.91
C VAL A 91 2.69 -3.86 19.76
N THR A 92 3.61 -3.01 19.33
CA THR A 92 4.92 -2.82 19.96
C THR A 92 5.10 -1.43 20.57
N GLY A 93 4.16 -0.53 20.31
CA GLY A 93 4.14 0.83 20.86
C GLY A 93 2.84 1.54 20.53
N ASP A 94 2.71 2.76 21.00
CA ASP A 94 1.60 3.63 20.61
C ASP A 94 1.74 3.98 19.12
N GLY A 95 0.72 3.60 18.34
CA GLY A 95 0.77 3.74 16.88
C GLY A 95 1.78 2.84 16.17
N GLU A 96 2.38 1.86 16.86
CA GLU A 96 3.39 0.97 16.28
C GLU A 96 2.96 -0.49 16.27
N LEU A 97 3.05 -1.11 15.09
CA LEU A 97 2.84 -2.53 14.85
C LEU A 97 4.10 -3.13 14.21
N SER A 98 4.43 -4.38 14.53
CA SER A 98 5.54 -5.06 13.88
C SER A 98 5.28 -6.54 13.64
N ILE A 99 5.98 -7.10 12.66
CA ILE A 99 5.97 -8.52 12.32
C ILE A 99 7.38 -9.00 12.00
N GLU A 100 7.75 -10.17 12.51
CA GLU A 100 8.98 -10.87 12.10
C GLU A 100 8.69 -11.75 10.89
N LEU A 101 9.48 -11.61 9.84
CA LEU A 101 9.44 -12.47 8.67
C LEU A 101 10.57 -13.50 8.73
N GLY A 102 10.21 -14.72 8.39
CA GLY A 102 11.04 -15.90 8.27
C GLY A 102 10.20 -17.02 7.68
N GLY A 103 10.70 -18.24 7.64
CA GLY A 103 10.00 -19.39 7.06
C GLY A 103 9.92 -19.30 5.53
N PRO A 104 8.78 -18.93 4.92
CA PRO A 104 8.68 -18.80 3.47
C PRO A 104 9.62 -17.73 2.88
N TRP A 105 9.86 -16.62 3.63
CA TRP A 105 10.86 -15.63 3.28
C TRP A 105 12.24 -16.08 3.75
N PRO A 106 13.20 -16.29 2.85
CA PRO A 106 14.46 -16.94 3.21
C PRO A 106 15.43 -16.04 4.00
N TRP A 107 15.17 -14.73 4.03
CA TRP A 107 16.02 -13.78 4.73
C TRP A 107 15.28 -13.21 5.94
N PRO A 108 15.71 -13.51 7.18
CA PRO A 108 15.05 -12.98 8.38
C PRO A 108 15.06 -11.45 8.38
N CYS A 109 13.90 -10.87 8.59
CA CYS A 109 13.75 -9.43 8.72
C CYS A 109 12.56 -9.09 9.62
N ARG A 110 12.54 -7.86 10.12
CA ARG A 110 11.42 -7.28 10.84
C ARG A 110 10.80 -6.17 10.01
N VAL A 111 9.48 -6.21 9.86
CA VAL A 111 8.70 -5.13 9.27
C VAL A 111 8.00 -4.38 10.38
N ILE A 112 8.09 -3.06 10.36
CA ILE A 112 7.45 -2.16 11.33
C ILE A 112 6.57 -1.19 10.56
N GLN A 113 5.34 -0.98 11.02
CA GLN A 113 4.54 0.16 10.60
C GLN A 113 4.30 1.08 11.79
N ARG A 114 4.45 2.38 11.57
CA ARG A 114 4.15 3.42 12.55
C ARG A 114 3.14 4.39 11.97
N THR A 115 2.25 4.85 12.83
CA THR A 115 1.25 5.86 12.48
C THR A 115 1.26 6.96 13.51
N GLU A 116 1.41 8.18 13.04
CA GLU A 116 1.23 9.39 13.85
C GLU A 116 -0.01 10.12 13.36
N LEU A 117 -0.92 10.44 14.27
CA LEU A 117 -2.19 11.07 13.98
C LEU A 117 -2.25 12.46 14.62
N GLY A 118 -2.52 13.48 13.80
CA GLY A 118 -2.75 14.86 14.22
C GLY A 118 -4.12 15.37 13.75
N ALA A 119 -4.48 16.60 14.08
CA ALA A 119 -5.81 17.15 13.81
C ALA A 119 -6.21 17.18 12.33
N ARG A 120 -5.25 17.35 11.42
CA ARG A 120 -5.48 17.41 9.96
C ARG A 120 -4.40 16.68 9.18
N ARG A 121 -3.73 15.73 9.82
CA ARG A 121 -2.61 15.00 9.24
C ARG A 121 -2.50 13.61 9.86
N ALA A 122 -2.27 12.61 9.03
CA ALA A 122 -1.81 11.30 9.44
C ALA A 122 -0.52 10.98 8.68
N THR A 123 0.50 10.51 9.40
CA THR A 123 1.74 10.05 8.79
C THR A 123 1.89 8.56 9.03
N PHE A 124 2.06 7.81 7.95
CA PHE A 124 2.27 6.37 7.96
C PHE A 124 3.70 6.09 7.53
N ARG A 125 4.39 5.24 8.26
CA ARG A 125 5.77 4.86 7.99
C ARG A 125 5.90 3.34 8.00
N ILE A 126 6.55 2.79 6.97
CA ILE A 126 6.97 1.39 6.93
C ILE A 126 8.48 1.35 7.03
N GLU A 127 8.99 0.42 7.83
CA GLU A 127 10.42 0.11 7.90
C GLU A 127 10.62 -1.39 7.73
N VAL A 128 11.65 -1.78 6.94
CA VAL A 128 12.11 -3.15 6.84
C VAL A 128 13.54 -3.21 7.33
N HIS A 129 13.74 -3.91 8.44
CA HIS A 129 15.03 -4.14 9.07
C HIS A 129 15.50 -5.55 8.75
N ALA A 130 16.44 -5.67 7.80
CA ALA A 130 17.02 -6.94 7.41
C ALA A 130 18.08 -7.38 8.42
N ARG A 131 18.24 -8.70 8.59
CA ARG A 131 19.34 -9.28 9.37
C ARG A 131 20.53 -9.71 8.51
N VAL A 132 20.30 -9.81 7.21
CA VAL A 132 21.30 -10.07 6.15
C VAL A 132 20.84 -9.34 4.90
N ASP A 133 21.72 -9.09 3.95
CA ASP A 133 21.38 -8.44 2.70
C ASP A 133 20.29 -9.21 1.96
N MET A 134 19.22 -8.50 1.60
CA MET A 134 18.06 -9.08 0.92
C MET A 134 17.37 -8.08 -0.02
N PRO A 135 16.72 -8.55 -1.10
CA PRO A 135 15.90 -7.68 -1.92
C PRO A 135 14.59 -7.39 -1.20
N ALA A 136 14.09 -6.15 -1.26
CA ALA A 136 12.75 -5.83 -0.76
C ALA A 136 12.14 -4.61 -1.43
N ALA A 137 10.80 -4.60 -1.45
CA ALA A 137 9.97 -3.46 -1.78
C ALA A 137 8.77 -3.41 -0.82
N VAL A 138 8.28 -2.21 -0.53
CA VAL A 138 7.13 -1.99 0.35
C VAL A 138 6.18 -0.95 -0.24
N GLY A 139 4.96 -0.94 0.24
CA GLY A 139 3.95 0.05 -0.11
C GLY A 139 2.67 -0.14 0.70
N TRP A 140 1.72 0.74 0.46
CA TRP A 140 0.38 0.69 1.04
C TRP A 140 -0.67 0.47 -0.03
N HIS A 141 -1.79 -0.09 0.37
CA HIS A 141 -2.95 -0.35 -0.49
C HIS A 141 -4.24 0.20 0.14
N PRO A 142 -4.43 1.51 0.18
CA PRO A 142 -5.65 2.11 0.72
C PRO A 142 -6.81 2.03 -0.29
N TRP A 143 -7.97 1.61 0.20
CA TRP A 143 -9.23 1.56 -0.52
C TRP A 143 -10.14 2.71 -0.09
N PHE A 144 -10.12 3.82 -0.80
CA PHE A 144 -10.98 4.97 -0.50
C PHE A 144 -12.38 4.76 -1.06
N VAL A 145 -13.40 4.95 -0.23
CA VAL A 145 -14.79 4.85 -0.66
C VAL A 145 -15.12 5.91 -1.71
N ARG A 146 -15.84 5.53 -2.76
CA ARG A 146 -16.31 6.52 -3.75
C ARG A 146 -17.37 7.46 -3.18
N ARG A 147 -18.15 7.01 -2.21
CA ARG A 147 -19.21 7.81 -1.58
C ARG A 147 -19.12 7.74 -0.08
N LEU A 148 -19.09 8.91 0.55
CA LEU A 148 -19.18 9.02 1.99
C LEU A 148 -20.60 8.70 2.43
N ALA A 149 -20.77 7.86 3.45
CA ALA A 149 -22.09 7.31 3.84
C ALA A 149 -23.15 8.36 4.22
N ARG A 150 -22.72 9.56 4.65
CA ARG A 150 -23.61 10.65 5.07
C ARG A 150 -23.61 11.83 4.10
N ALA A 151 -22.85 11.76 3.00
CA ALA A 151 -22.81 12.81 1.99
C ALA A 151 -23.96 12.67 0.99
N PRO A 152 -24.34 13.74 0.30
CA PRO A 152 -25.25 13.66 -0.84
C PRO A 152 -24.73 12.70 -1.91
N SER A 153 -25.63 12.02 -2.61
CA SER A 153 -25.26 11.07 -3.68
C SER A 153 -24.47 11.72 -4.84
N SER A 154 -24.50 13.04 -4.95
CA SER A 154 -23.72 13.82 -5.92
C SER A 154 -22.25 14.03 -5.51
N ALA A 155 -21.90 13.78 -4.25
CA ALA A 155 -20.54 13.89 -3.74
C ALA A 155 -19.75 12.58 -3.97
N GLU A 156 -19.63 12.15 -5.22
CA GLU A 156 -18.81 11.01 -5.60
C GLU A 156 -17.32 11.43 -5.65
N LEU A 157 -16.45 10.56 -5.23
CA LEU A 157 -15.00 10.76 -5.22
C LEU A 157 -14.48 11.19 -6.59
N GLU A 158 -13.79 12.32 -6.60
CA GLU A 158 -12.99 12.79 -7.72
C GLU A 158 -11.51 12.60 -7.39
N LEU A 159 -10.78 11.91 -8.28
CA LEU A 159 -9.33 11.75 -8.16
C LEU A 159 -8.64 12.70 -9.13
N ASP A 160 -7.92 13.67 -8.55
CA ASP A 160 -7.06 14.62 -9.26
C ASP A 160 -5.61 14.16 -9.17
N VAL A 161 -5.08 13.69 -10.29
CA VAL A 161 -3.70 13.23 -10.43
C VAL A 161 -3.26 13.26 -11.89
N GLU A 162 -2.04 13.65 -12.12
CA GLU A 162 -1.39 13.69 -13.44
C GLU A 162 -0.09 12.88 -13.40
N PRO A 163 -0.12 11.59 -13.74
CA PRO A 163 1.09 10.78 -13.85
C PRO A 163 1.87 11.15 -15.12
N GLY A 164 3.20 11.26 -15.01
CA GLY A 164 4.08 11.55 -16.14
C GLY A 164 4.37 10.32 -16.98
N LEU A 165 4.64 9.19 -16.34
CA LEU A 165 5.00 7.92 -16.97
C LEU A 165 4.23 6.76 -16.36
N MET A 166 4.12 5.68 -17.14
CA MET A 166 3.49 4.42 -16.74
C MET A 166 4.43 3.26 -17.07
N TRP A 167 4.55 2.29 -16.20
CA TRP A 167 5.21 1.04 -16.52
C TRP A 167 4.40 0.29 -17.58
N ALA A 168 5.02 0.03 -18.75
CA ALA A 168 4.40 -0.76 -19.80
C ALA A 168 4.25 -2.21 -19.33
N ASN A 169 3.05 -2.77 -19.46
CA ASN A 169 2.80 -4.16 -19.13
C ASN A 169 3.09 -5.07 -20.34
N ASP A 170 3.65 -6.23 -20.05
CA ASP A 170 3.75 -7.32 -21.02
C ASP A 170 2.41 -8.07 -21.18
N ALA A 171 2.40 -9.12 -21.99
CA ALA A 171 1.21 -9.94 -22.25
C ALA A 171 0.65 -10.64 -20.99
N THR A 172 1.39 -10.68 -19.89
CA THR A 172 0.95 -11.26 -18.60
C THR A 172 0.40 -10.22 -17.63
N GLY A 173 0.38 -8.93 -18.02
CA GLY A 173 -0.08 -7.82 -17.18
C GLY A 173 0.95 -7.38 -16.13
N LEU A 174 2.21 -7.74 -16.30
CA LEU A 174 3.31 -7.31 -15.43
C LEU A 174 4.25 -6.34 -16.16
N PRO A 175 4.91 -5.42 -15.44
CA PRO A 175 5.88 -4.52 -16.04
C PRO A 175 6.90 -5.23 -16.92
N SER A 176 7.06 -4.74 -18.16
CA SER A 176 8.06 -5.21 -19.13
C SER A 176 9.48 -4.74 -18.80
N GLY A 177 9.60 -3.74 -17.94
CA GLY A 177 10.84 -3.02 -17.66
C GLY A 177 10.94 -1.68 -18.41
N GLU A 178 9.96 -1.35 -19.23
CA GLU A 178 9.93 -0.11 -20.00
C GLU A 178 8.90 0.88 -19.44
N LEU A 179 9.18 2.16 -19.58
CA LEU A 179 8.26 3.26 -19.26
C LEU A 179 7.61 3.79 -20.54
N THR A 180 6.34 4.14 -20.46
CA THR A 180 5.55 4.66 -21.57
C THR A 180 4.62 5.79 -21.09
N LYS A 181 3.92 6.43 -22.03
CA LYS A 181 2.88 7.40 -21.69
C LYS A 181 1.72 6.74 -20.95
N PRO A 182 1.09 7.44 -20.01
CA PRO A 182 -0.09 6.94 -19.31
C PRO A 182 -1.21 6.52 -20.25
N ALA A 183 -1.84 5.38 -19.97
CA ALA A 183 -3.06 4.96 -20.64
C ALA A 183 -4.26 5.81 -20.15
N PRO A 184 -5.35 5.92 -20.93
CA PRO A 184 -6.59 6.52 -20.44
C PRO A 184 -7.21 5.68 -19.29
N ARG A 185 -8.02 6.32 -18.45
CA ARG A 185 -8.84 5.62 -17.43
C ARG A 185 -9.89 4.70 -18.10
N PRO A 186 -10.36 3.66 -17.37
CA PRO A 186 -10.04 3.30 -16.00
C PRO A 186 -8.67 2.65 -15.86
N TRP A 187 -8.03 2.89 -14.72
CA TRP A 187 -6.67 2.43 -14.46
C TRP A 187 -6.61 1.17 -13.61
N ASP A 188 -5.56 0.41 -13.84
CA ASP A 188 -5.00 -0.69 -13.04
C ASP A 188 -3.54 -0.80 -13.46
N TYR A 189 -2.79 0.27 -13.17
CA TYR A 189 -1.43 0.42 -13.67
C TYR A 189 -0.53 1.05 -12.62
N CYS A 190 0.76 0.78 -12.77
CA CYS A 190 1.81 1.40 -11.98
C CYS A 190 2.39 2.61 -12.73
N PHE A 191 2.42 3.74 -12.07
CA PHE A 191 2.84 5.03 -12.61
C PHE A 191 4.05 5.56 -11.88
N ARG A 192 4.71 6.55 -12.50
CA ARG A 192 5.88 7.26 -11.98
C ARG A 192 5.86 8.72 -12.42
N GLU A 193 6.66 9.56 -11.76
CA GLU A 193 6.80 10.97 -12.11
C GLU A 193 5.46 11.72 -12.07
N LEU A 194 4.78 11.65 -10.94
CA LEU A 194 3.57 12.46 -10.74
C LEU A 194 3.96 13.95 -10.74
N SER A 195 3.19 14.79 -11.42
CA SER A 195 3.44 16.23 -11.46
C SER A 195 3.12 16.93 -10.12
N ALA A 196 2.24 16.32 -9.33
CA ALA A 196 1.85 16.78 -7.99
C ALA A 196 1.35 15.58 -7.16
N ASP A 197 1.26 15.79 -5.85
CA ASP A 197 0.64 14.82 -4.95
C ASP A 197 -0.82 14.55 -5.34
N PRO A 198 -1.29 13.29 -5.35
CA PRO A 198 -2.68 12.96 -5.63
C PRO A 198 -3.64 13.62 -4.65
N VAL A 199 -4.73 14.18 -5.18
CA VAL A 199 -5.81 14.76 -4.37
C VAL A 199 -7.10 14.01 -4.62
N VAL A 200 -7.70 13.56 -3.52
CA VAL A 200 -9.04 12.94 -3.49
C VAL A 200 -10.02 13.96 -2.98
N ARG A 201 -11.09 14.20 -3.73
CA ARG A 201 -12.17 15.12 -3.32
C ARG A 201 -13.49 14.38 -3.25
N TRP A 202 -14.20 14.58 -2.16
CA TRP A 202 -15.64 14.36 -2.07
C TRP A 202 -16.30 15.73 -2.08
N PRO A 203 -16.83 16.17 -3.24
CA PRO A 203 -17.26 17.55 -3.44
C PRO A 203 -18.22 18.07 -2.36
N GLY A 204 -17.86 19.20 -1.73
CA GLY A 204 -18.63 19.80 -0.65
C GLY A 204 -18.44 19.21 0.74
N GLU A 205 -17.70 18.12 0.86
CA GLU A 205 -17.54 17.38 2.12
C GLU A 205 -16.08 17.38 2.62
N LEU A 206 -15.14 16.90 1.81
CA LEU A 206 -13.75 16.69 2.22
C LEU A 206 -12.80 16.68 1.02
N GLU A 207 -11.62 17.24 1.24
CA GLU A 207 -10.47 17.08 0.35
C GLU A 207 -9.31 16.44 1.10
N LEU A 208 -8.72 15.39 0.51
CA LEU A 208 -7.60 14.63 1.04
C LEU A 208 -6.44 14.67 0.06
N THR A 209 -5.29 15.16 0.48
CA THR A 209 -4.03 15.09 -0.27
C THR A 209 -3.19 13.93 0.26
N ILE A 210 -2.64 13.12 -0.64
CA ILE A 210 -1.79 11.97 -0.31
C ILE A 210 -0.40 12.25 -0.83
N SER A 211 0.58 12.45 0.04
CA SER A 211 1.99 12.62 -0.31
C SER A 211 2.81 11.39 0.13
N SER A 212 3.89 11.10 -0.58
CA SER A 212 4.80 10.01 -0.24
C SER A 212 6.20 10.26 -0.79
N ASP A 213 7.21 9.63 -0.16
CA ASP A 213 8.58 9.51 -0.66
C ASP A 213 8.76 8.33 -1.64
N CYS A 214 7.68 7.60 -1.94
CA CYS A 214 7.67 6.52 -2.91
C CYS A 214 7.73 7.06 -4.34
N GLU A 215 8.50 6.39 -5.19
CA GLU A 215 8.66 6.79 -6.60
C GLU A 215 7.58 6.23 -7.51
N ASP A 216 7.00 5.08 -7.15
CA ASP A 216 5.99 4.38 -7.93
C ASP A 216 4.62 4.48 -7.27
N TRP A 217 3.58 4.57 -8.09
CA TRP A 217 2.21 4.72 -7.64
C TRP A 217 1.30 3.79 -8.42
N VAL A 218 0.46 3.05 -7.74
CA VAL A 218 -0.63 2.33 -8.41
C VAL A 218 -1.93 3.06 -8.20
N PHE A 219 -2.64 3.29 -9.29
CA PHE A 219 -4.02 3.75 -9.28
C PHE A 219 -4.91 2.63 -9.81
N TYR A 220 -5.89 2.25 -8.99
CA TYR A 220 -6.89 1.27 -9.36
C TYR A 220 -8.27 1.88 -9.17
N ASP A 221 -8.96 2.16 -10.29
CA ASP A 221 -10.25 2.86 -10.29
C ASP A 221 -11.35 2.12 -11.08
N LYS A 222 -11.24 0.79 -11.15
CA LYS A 222 -12.19 -0.06 -11.87
C LYS A 222 -13.39 -0.51 -11.03
N GLU A 223 -13.32 -0.38 -9.70
CA GLU A 223 -14.41 -0.79 -8.82
C GLU A 223 -15.44 0.33 -8.65
N ASP A 224 -16.72 -0.05 -8.56
CA ASP A 224 -17.83 0.90 -8.42
C ASP A 224 -17.91 1.54 -7.02
N GLU A 225 -17.34 0.89 -5.99
CA GLU A 225 -17.49 1.29 -4.59
C GLU A 225 -16.26 1.99 -4.02
N ALA A 226 -15.08 1.75 -4.59
CA ALA A 226 -13.83 2.28 -4.06
C ALA A 226 -12.77 2.55 -5.14
N VAL A 227 -11.76 3.33 -4.76
CA VAL A 227 -10.57 3.64 -5.57
C VAL A 227 -9.33 3.39 -4.73
N CYS A 228 -8.27 2.81 -5.32
CA CYS A 228 -6.99 2.69 -4.65
C CYS A 228 -6.00 3.73 -5.16
N ILE A 229 -5.23 4.28 -4.23
CA ILE A 229 -4.17 5.27 -4.47
C ILE A 229 -2.97 4.83 -3.65
N GLU A 230 -2.06 4.14 -4.29
CA GLU A 230 -1.10 3.26 -3.65
C GLU A 230 0.34 3.71 -3.88
N PRO A 231 0.99 4.38 -2.92
CA PRO A 231 2.43 4.66 -3.03
C PRO A 231 3.25 3.40 -2.76
N TRP A 232 4.17 3.09 -3.69
CA TRP A 232 5.05 1.93 -3.67
C TRP A 232 6.51 2.32 -3.86
N THR A 233 7.42 1.65 -3.18
CA THR A 233 8.87 1.90 -3.32
C THR A 233 9.47 1.33 -4.60
N ALA A 234 8.72 0.53 -5.35
CA ALA A 234 9.14 -0.10 -6.59
C ALA A 234 7.93 -0.64 -7.37
N PRO A 235 8.02 -0.88 -8.69
CA PRO A 235 6.92 -1.45 -9.47
C PRO A 235 6.67 -2.93 -9.14
N PRO A 236 5.53 -3.50 -9.59
CA PRO A 236 5.27 -4.93 -9.50
C PRO A 236 6.42 -5.75 -10.09
N ASN A 237 6.72 -6.91 -9.49
CA ASN A 237 7.79 -7.81 -9.91
C ASN A 237 9.21 -7.22 -9.84
N SER A 238 9.40 -6.08 -9.20
CA SER A 238 10.69 -5.37 -9.12
C SER A 238 11.82 -6.21 -8.57
N LEU A 239 11.52 -7.17 -7.68
CA LEU A 239 12.54 -8.06 -7.11
C LEU A 239 13.17 -9.02 -8.16
N ASN A 240 12.48 -9.25 -9.29
CA ASN A 240 12.99 -10.02 -10.44
C ASN A 240 13.53 -9.12 -11.56
N MET A 241 13.43 -7.79 -11.42
CA MET A 241 14.00 -6.85 -12.40
C MET A 241 15.52 -6.71 -12.20
N PRO A 242 16.24 -6.18 -13.18
CA PRO A 242 17.64 -5.79 -13.01
C PRO A 242 17.79 -4.79 -11.85
N ASN A 243 18.79 -5.02 -10.99
CA ASN A 243 19.13 -4.14 -9.87
C ASN A 243 17.97 -3.92 -8.87
N PRO A 244 17.40 -4.98 -8.28
CA PRO A 244 16.40 -4.82 -7.23
C PRO A 244 16.98 -4.05 -6.05
N ARG A 245 16.16 -3.32 -5.34
CA ARG A 245 16.60 -2.62 -4.12
C ARG A 245 17.03 -3.64 -3.07
N ILE A 246 18.25 -3.46 -2.56
CA ILE A 246 18.82 -4.30 -1.50
C ILE A 246 18.70 -3.56 -0.17
N VAL A 247 18.16 -4.25 0.81
CA VAL A 247 18.10 -3.82 2.21
C VAL A 247 19.20 -4.55 2.96
N THR A 248 20.00 -3.81 3.71
CA THR A 248 21.10 -4.36 4.50
C THR A 248 20.83 -4.17 5.99
N PRO A 249 21.53 -4.87 6.90
CA PRO A 249 21.39 -4.67 8.34
C PRO A 249 21.64 -3.22 8.78
N ASP A 250 22.53 -2.51 8.08
CA ASP A 250 22.93 -1.14 8.41
C ASP A 250 22.10 -0.06 7.69
N ALA A 251 21.30 -0.47 6.66
CA ALA A 251 20.49 0.45 5.87
C ALA A 251 19.08 -0.11 5.67
N PRO A 252 18.16 0.11 6.61
CA PRO A 252 16.78 -0.33 6.49
C PRO A 252 16.08 0.35 5.31
N LEU A 253 15.14 -0.36 4.69
CA LEU A 253 14.21 0.26 3.75
C LEU A 253 13.17 1.03 4.56
N VAL A 254 12.99 2.29 4.21
CA VAL A 254 12.00 3.17 4.82
C VAL A 254 11.13 3.76 3.73
N ALA A 255 9.83 3.83 3.98
CA ALA A 255 8.85 4.54 3.17
C ALA A 255 7.91 5.35 4.06
N ILE A 256 7.48 6.50 3.59
CA ILE A 256 6.58 7.42 4.30
C ILE A 256 5.43 7.81 3.38
N MET A 257 4.22 7.71 3.90
CA MET A 257 3.01 8.25 3.29
C MET A 257 2.35 9.22 4.27
N THR A 258 1.89 10.35 3.79
CA THR A 258 1.17 11.34 4.61
C THR A 258 -0.17 11.66 3.96
N TRP A 259 -1.22 11.64 4.76
CA TRP A 259 -2.54 12.14 4.42
C TRP A 259 -2.77 13.49 5.11
N THR A 260 -3.17 14.49 4.36
CA THR A 260 -3.59 15.80 4.89
C THR A 260 -4.98 16.13 4.36
N TRP A 261 -5.85 16.69 5.19
CA TRP A 261 -7.24 16.96 4.80
C TRP A 261 -7.72 18.34 5.25
N ARG A 262 -8.70 18.82 4.53
CA ARG A 262 -9.40 20.11 4.79
C ARG A 262 -10.87 20.06 4.41
#